data_9b86cb45d6024f6a7755216b40a5a85a
#
_entry.id   9b86cb45d6024f6a7755216b40a5a85a
#
_cell.length_a   1.000
_cell.length_b   1.000
_cell.length_c   1.000
_cell.angle_alpha   90.00
_cell.angle_beta   90.00
_cell.angle_gamma   90.00
#
_symmetry.space_group_name_H-M   'P 1'
#
loop_
_entity.id
_entity.type
_entity.pdbx_description
1 polymer ?
#
loop_
_entity_poly.entity_id
_entity_poly.type
_entity_poly.pdbx_seq_one_letter_code
_entity_poly.pdbx_strand_id
1 'polypeptide(L)'
;AIINNSDVKILLDQTKFKDRYEDIAAILGLTPIQRQQIFTINALNNREGRSYFKEVWICRGQYSDVYGVEEAPECYWAYTTERTEKEALKLYLAHYGTMQEAITHIEADRKRDGGHKYLEFARKVNQHQKVMSLWSS
;
A
#
# COMPACT_ATOMS: atom_id res chain seq x y z
N ALA A 1 -25.83 -5.84 10.38
CA ALA A 1 -26.76 -4.71 10.24
C ALA A 1 -26.19 -3.57 9.39
N ILE A 2 -24.98 -3.06 9.69
CA ILE A 2 -24.37 -1.95 8.93
C ILE A 2 -24.04 -2.38 7.48
N ILE A 3 -23.56 -3.59 7.29
CA ILE A 3 -23.14 -4.11 5.98
C ILE A 3 -24.34 -4.25 5.02
N ASN A 4 -25.49 -4.69 5.52
CA ASN A 4 -26.70 -4.87 4.71
C ASN A 4 -27.37 -3.56 4.31
N ASN A 5 -27.07 -2.46 5.00
CA ASN A 5 -27.60 -1.13 4.72
C ASN A 5 -26.65 -0.27 3.88
N SER A 6 -25.51 -0.80 3.47
CA SER A 6 -24.55 -0.08 2.64
C SER A 6 -24.89 -0.24 1.16
N ASP A 7 -25.15 0.86 0.47
CA ASP A 7 -25.39 0.88 -0.98
C ASP A 7 -24.15 0.52 -1.79
N VAL A 8 -22.97 0.76 -1.23
CA VAL A 8 -21.67 0.49 -1.86
C VAL A 8 -20.83 -0.41 -0.96
N LYS A 9 -20.27 -1.46 -1.54
CA LYS A 9 -19.29 -2.34 -0.90
C LYS A 9 -17.97 -2.23 -1.65
N ILE A 10 -16.88 -2.00 -0.92
CA ILE A 10 -15.54 -1.95 -1.45
C ILE A 10 -14.71 -3.00 -0.73
N LEU A 11 -14.15 -3.94 -1.47
CA LEU A 11 -13.31 -5.01 -0.92
C LEU A 11 -11.91 -4.97 -1.52
N LEU A 12 -10.93 -5.08 -0.65
CA LEU A 12 -9.54 -5.28 -1.02
C LEU A 12 -9.27 -6.78 -1.18
N ASP A 13 -8.04 -7.15 -1.44
CA ASP A 13 -7.58 -8.52 -1.57
C ASP A 13 -8.01 -9.38 -0.35
N GLN A 14 -8.82 -10.39 -0.60
CA GLN A 14 -9.38 -11.29 0.39
C GLN A 14 -8.70 -12.68 0.40
N THR A 15 -7.59 -12.83 -0.29
CA THR A 15 -6.91 -14.13 -0.48
C THR A 15 -6.56 -14.81 0.86
N LYS A 16 -6.26 -14.04 1.89
CA LYS A 16 -5.96 -14.55 3.25
C LYS A 16 -7.13 -15.30 3.89
N PHE A 17 -8.34 -15.05 3.44
CA PHE A 17 -9.57 -15.62 4.02
C PHE A 17 -10.20 -16.68 3.12
N LYS A 18 -9.52 -17.12 2.07
CA LYS A 18 -10.06 -18.00 1.05
C LYS A 18 -10.73 -19.25 1.63
N ASP A 19 -10.11 -19.87 2.63
CA ASP A 19 -10.60 -21.11 3.25
C ASP A 19 -11.85 -20.91 4.13
N ARG A 20 -12.16 -19.67 4.53
CA ARG A 20 -13.32 -19.32 5.37
C ARG A 20 -14.25 -18.33 4.67
N TYR A 21 -14.10 -18.18 3.37
CA TYR A 21 -14.80 -17.12 2.66
C TYR A 21 -16.32 -17.36 2.51
N GLU A 22 -16.76 -18.60 2.70
CA GLU A 22 -18.21 -18.93 2.69
C GLU A 22 -18.97 -18.11 3.72
N ASP A 23 -18.48 -18.04 4.95
CA ASP A 23 -19.11 -17.28 6.03
C ASP A 23 -19.09 -15.78 5.73
N ILE A 24 -17.98 -15.27 5.22
CA ILE A 24 -17.84 -13.86 4.84
C ILE A 24 -18.78 -13.53 3.68
N ALA A 25 -18.84 -14.39 2.66
CA ALA A 25 -19.71 -14.21 1.51
C ALA A 25 -21.20 -14.20 1.91
N ALA A 26 -21.61 -15.06 2.85
CA ALA A 26 -22.96 -15.08 3.38
C ALA A 26 -23.30 -13.79 4.12
N ILE A 27 -22.41 -13.30 4.99
CA ILE A 27 -22.58 -12.03 5.72
C ILE A 27 -22.70 -10.83 4.76
N LEU A 28 -21.88 -10.83 3.69
CA LEU A 28 -21.85 -9.76 2.68
C LEU A 28 -22.97 -9.89 1.64
N GLY A 29 -23.67 -11.02 1.60
CA GLY A 29 -24.72 -11.30 0.60
C GLY A 29 -24.15 -11.41 -0.82
N LEU A 30 -22.96 -12.02 -0.99
CA LEU A 30 -22.27 -12.13 -2.27
C LEU A 30 -22.81 -13.29 -3.12
N THR A 31 -23.02 -13.01 -4.40
CA THR A 31 -23.33 -14.05 -5.39
C THR A 31 -22.07 -14.88 -5.73
N PRO A 32 -22.21 -16.09 -6.30
CA PRO A 32 -21.06 -16.87 -6.75
C PRO A 32 -20.15 -16.14 -7.74
N ILE A 33 -20.76 -15.33 -8.64
CA ILE A 33 -20.00 -14.53 -9.63
C ILE A 33 -19.19 -13.46 -8.93
N GLN A 34 -19.78 -12.75 -7.97
CA GLN A 34 -19.12 -11.70 -7.19
C GLN A 34 -17.93 -12.28 -6.39
N ARG A 35 -18.08 -13.47 -5.83
CA ARG A 35 -16.99 -14.19 -5.16
C ARG A 35 -15.84 -14.49 -6.12
N GLN A 36 -16.12 -14.96 -7.32
CA GLN A 36 -15.10 -15.18 -8.33
C GLN A 36 -14.38 -13.90 -8.70
N GLN A 37 -15.09 -12.80 -8.90
CA GLN A 37 -14.48 -11.48 -9.17
C GLN A 37 -13.53 -11.07 -8.04
N ILE A 38 -13.93 -11.19 -6.78
CA ILE A 38 -13.11 -10.81 -5.62
C ILE A 38 -11.79 -11.58 -5.60
N PHE A 39 -11.79 -12.86 -5.95
CA PHE A 39 -10.57 -13.67 -6.00
C PHE A 39 -9.70 -13.43 -7.23
N THR A 40 -10.13 -12.62 -8.19
CA THR A 40 -9.28 -12.14 -9.27
C THR A 40 -8.46 -10.90 -8.90
N ILE A 41 -8.77 -10.25 -7.77
CA ILE A 41 -8.00 -9.10 -7.27
C ILE A 41 -6.52 -9.50 -7.14
N ASN A 42 -5.65 -8.76 -7.78
CA ASN A 42 -4.21 -9.00 -7.83
C ASN A 42 -3.76 -10.36 -8.41
N ALA A 43 -4.67 -11.14 -9.01
CA ALA A 43 -4.33 -12.43 -9.61
C ALA A 43 -3.56 -12.28 -10.93
N LEU A 44 -3.82 -11.19 -11.68
CA LEU A 44 -3.09 -10.85 -12.88
C LEU A 44 -1.94 -9.91 -12.54
N ASN A 45 -0.81 -10.06 -13.25
CA ASN A 45 0.35 -9.18 -13.04
C ASN A 45 0.18 -7.83 -13.77
N ASN A 46 -0.84 -7.07 -13.38
CA ASN A 46 -1.12 -5.74 -13.93
C ASN A 46 -0.21 -4.63 -13.35
N ARG A 47 0.76 -5.02 -12.52
CA ARG A 47 1.63 -4.08 -11.78
C ARG A 47 2.91 -3.73 -12.52
N GLU A 48 3.17 -4.31 -13.67
CA GLU A 48 4.40 -4.08 -14.41
C GLU A 48 4.59 -2.58 -14.71
N GLY A 49 5.67 -2.01 -14.20
CA GLY A 49 5.94 -0.58 -14.28
C GLY A 49 5.13 0.35 -13.36
N ARG A 50 4.21 -0.19 -12.54
CA ARG A 50 3.31 0.57 -11.66
C ARG A 50 3.55 0.24 -10.20
N SER A 51 4.33 1.06 -9.52
CA SER A 51 4.74 0.80 -8.12
C SER A 51 3.60 0.87 -7.12
N TYR A 52 2.60 1.70 -7.37
CA TYR A 52 1.49 2.00 -6.45
C TYR A 52 0.12 1.62 -7.01
N PHE A 53 0.10 0.68 -7.92
CA PHE A 53 -1.12 0.11 -8.47
C PHE A 53 -1.66 -0.99 -7.56
N LYS A 54 -2.95 -0.91 -7.24
CA LYS A 54 -3.70 -1.93 -6.51
C LYS A 54 -5.05 -2.15 -7.18
N GLU A 55 -5.58 -3.32 -7.07
CA GLU A 55 -6.93 -3.62 -7.51
C GLU A 55 -7.88 -3.68 -6.31
N VAL A 56 -9.10 -3.23 -6.53
CA VAL A 56 -10.19 -3.24 -5.56
C VAL A 56 -11.46 -3.74 -6.23
N TRP A 57 -12.26 -4.50 -5.52
CA TRP A 57 -13.59 -4.85 -5.98
C TRP A 57 -14.61 -3.84 -5.44
N ILE A 58 -15.45 -3.32 -6.30
CA ILE A 58 -16.51 -2.37 -5.95
C ILE A 58 -17.84 -2.93 -6.40
N CYS A 59 -18.83 -2.93 -5.51
CA CYS A 59 -20.20 -3.31 -5.79
C CYS A 59 -21.14 -2.19 -5.39
N ARG A 60 -22.02 -1.82 -6.31
CA ARG A 60 -23.12 -0.89 -6.06
C ARG A 60 -24.42 -1.50 -6.61
N GLY A 61 -25.32 -1.88 -5.71
CA GLY A 61 -26.56 -2.56 -6.09
C GLY A 61 -26.25 -3.88 -6.82
N GLN A 62 -26.66 -4.00 -8.08
CA GLN A 62 -26.44 -5.18 -8.92
C GLN A 62 -25.13 -5.15 -9.72
N TYR A 63 -24.46 -4.00 -9.75
CA TYR A 63 -23.25 -3.82 -10.51
C TYR A 63 -22.03 -4.06 -9.64
N SER A 64 -21.16 -4.95 -10.10
CA SER A 64 -19.90 -5.23 -9.42
C SER A 64 -18.79 -5.52 -10.41
N ASP A 65 -17.58 -5.00 -10.14
CA ASP A 65 -16.41 -5.27 -10.95
C ASP A 65 -15.12 -5.01 -10.15
N VAL A 66 -13.99 -5.40 -10.74
CA VAL A 66 -12.64 -5.13 -10.22
C VAL A 66 -12.07 -3.91 -10.91
N TYR A 67 -11.64 -2.93 -10.12
CA TYR A 67 -11.08 -1.68 -10.58
C TYR A 67 -9.62 -1.54 -10.19
N GLY A 68 -8.80 -1.02 -11.09
CA GLY A 68 -7.44 -0.62 -10.80
C GLY A 68 -7.39 0.77 -10.16
N VAL A 69 -6.67 0.89 -9.07
CA VAL A 69 -6.39 2.15 -8.38
C VAL A 69 -4.89 2.40 -8.41
N GLU A 70 -4.48 3.52 -8.94
CA GLU A 70 -3.09 3.96 -8.97
C GLU A 70 -2.95 5.25 -8.16
N GLU A 71 -2.02 5.26 -7.21
CA GLU A 71 -1.77 6.40 -6.35
C GLU A 71 -0.50 7.13 -6.79
N ALA A 72 -0.51 8.46 -6.66
CA ALA A 72 0.71 9.24 -6.79
C ALA A 72 1.68 8.91 -5.63
N PRO A 73 3.01 8.90 -5.87
CA PRO A 73 4.01 8.63 -4.83
C PRO A 73 3.84 9.50 -3.60
N GLU A 74 3.49 10.76 -3.78
CA GLU A 74 3.28 11.73 -2.70
C GLU A 74 2.14 11.30 -1.77
N CYS A 75 1.03 10.82 -2.36
CA CYS A 75 -0.11 10.30 -1.59
C CYS A 75 0.27 9.02 -0.85
N TYR A 76 0.95 8.09 -1.53
CA TYR A 76 1.39 6.85 -0.91
C TYR A 76 2.26 7.11 0.32
N TRP A 77 3.29 7.93 0.19
CA TRP A 77 4.22 8.23 1.29
C TRP A 77 3.57 9.04 2.41
N ALA A 78 2.60 9.90 2.09
CA ALA A 78 1.86 10.65 3.10
C ALA A 78 0.97 9.75 3.98
N TYR A 79 0.40 8.69 3.39
CA TYR A 79 -0.58 7.83 4.06
C TYR A 79 -0.09 6.42 4.39
N THR A 80 1.14 6.03 4.02
CA THR A 80 1.64 4.71 4.35
C THR A 80 1.56 4.43 5.85
N THR A 81 1.11 3.24 6.21
CA THR A 81 1.06 2.75 7.61
C THR A 81 2.18 1.77 7.92
N GLU A 82 2.94 1.37 6.91
CA GLU A 82 4.05 0.43 7.06
C GLU A 82 5.16 1.05 7.91
N ARG A 83 5.49 0.39 9.02
CA ARG A 83 6.43 0.92 10.02
C ARG A 83 7.80 1.23 9.42
N THR A 84 8.33 0.30 8.65
CA THR A 84 9.67 0.43 8.04
C THR A 84 9.74 1.60 7.05
N GLU A 85 8.67 1.78 6.27
CA GLU A 85 8.55 2.90 5.34
C GLU A 85 8.45 4.25 6.07
N LYS A 86 7.65 4.31 7.13
CA LYS A 86 7.55 5.54 7.96
C LYS A 86 8.87 5.92 8.59
N GLU A 87 9.62 4.94 9.10
CA GLU A 87 10.94 5.19 9.69
C GLU A 87 11.94 5.65 8.62
N ALA A 88 11.94 5.05 7.44
CA ALA A 88 12.75 5.49 6.32
C ALA A 88 12.40 6.93 5.91
N LEU A 89 11.12 7.23 5.70
CA LEU A 89 10.67 8.58 5.33
C LEU A 89 11.09 9.64 6.36
N LYS A 90 11.01 9.35 7.65
CA LYS A 90 11.48 10.27 8.70
C LYS A 90 12.98 10.58 8.57
N LEU A 91 13.78 9.58 8.25
CA LEU A 91 15.22 9.77 8.06
C LEU A 91 15.52 10.60 6.81
N TYR A 92 14.80 10.36 5.72
CA TYR A 92 14.91 11.19 4.52
C TYR A 92 14.46 12.63 4.79
N LEU A 93 13.35 12.81 5.50
CA LEU A 93 12.87 14.15 5.88
C LEU A 93 13.89 14.90 6.76
N ALA A 94 14.48 14.22 7.73
CA ALA A 94 15.51 14.81 8.58
C ALA A 94 16.77 15.22 7.80
N HIS A 95 17.11 14.49 6.73
CA HIS A 95 18.28 14.75 5.91
C HIS A 95 18.03 15.84 4.85
N TYR A 96 16.87 15.82 4.18
CA TYR A 96 16.57 16.74 3.07
C TYR A 96 15.76 17.97 3.48
N GLY A 97 15.15 17.98 4.65
CA GLY A 97 14.49 19.14 5.23
C GLY A 97 13.04 19.34 4.85
N THR A 98 12.62 18.99 3.63
CA THR A 98 11.24 19.12 3.17
C THR A 98 10.63 17.76 2.80
N MET A 99 9.31 17.63 2.98
CA MET A 99 8.59 16.40 2.64
C MET A 99 8.70 16.10 1.14
N GLN A 100 8.62 17.11 0.31
CA GLN A 100 8.69 16.96 -1.14
C GLN A 100 10.06 16.42 -1.59
N GLU A 101 11.14 17.01 -1.10
CA GLU A 101 12.50 16.52 -1.39
C GLU A 101 12.73 15.12 -0.83
N ALA A 102 12.28 14.85 0.39
CA ALA A 102 12.36 13.52 0.98
C ALA A 102 11.68 12.47 0.12
N ILE A 103 10.46 12.73 -0.35
CA ILE A 103 9.71 11.80 -1.22
C ILE A 103 10.40 11.65 -2.58
N THR A 104 10.87 12.73 -3.18
CA THR A 104 11.58 12.68 -4.47
C THR A 104 12.81 11.78 -4.39
N HIS A 105 13.61 11.93 -3.34
CA HIS A 105 14.83 11.14 -3.16
C HIS A 105 14.56 9.69 -2.76
N ILE A 106 13.60 9.43 -1.88
CA ILE A 106 13.23 8.06 -1.49
C ILE A 106 12.67 7.27 -2.69
N GLU A 107 11.89 7.94 -3.56
CA GLU A 107 11.39 7.34 -4.80
C GLU A 107 12.49 7.05 -5.81
N ALA A 108 13.44 7.98 -5.98
CA ALA A 108 14.60 7.78 -6.85
C ALA A 108 15.43 6.58 -6.39
N ASP A 109 15.69 6.47 -5.08
CA ASP A 109 16.45 5.38 -4.50
C ASP A 109 15.68 4.04 -4.58
N ARG A 110 14.37 4.09 -4.38
CA ARG A 110 13.51 2.91 -4.51
C ARG A 110 13.48 2.36 -5.93
N LYS A 111 13.45 3.22 -6.94
CA LYS A 111 13.43 2.82 -8.36
C LYS A 111 14.77 2.25 -8.83
N ARG A 112 15.87 2.68 -8.24
CA ARG A 112 17.22 2.39 -8.72
C ARG A 112 17.57 0.90 -8.67
N ASP A 113 17.20 0.15 -7.64
CA ASP A 113 17.59 -1.26 -7.46
C ASP A 113 16.44 -2.15 -6.96
N GLY A 114 15.29 -2.06 -7.58
CA GLY A 114 14.15 -2.93 -7.24
C GLY A 114 13.60 -2.77 -5.84
N GLY A 115 13.85 -1.61 -5.19
CA GLY A 115 13.14 -1.22 -3.99
C GLY A 115 13.89 -1.39 -2.65
N HIS A 116 15.21 -1.65 -2.66
CA HIS A 116 15.97 -1.88 -1.43
C HIS A 116 16.91 -0.73 -1.03
N LYS A 117 17.32 0.13 -1.95
CA LYS A 117 18.31 1.20 -1.67
C LYS A 117 17.83 2.25 -0.68
N TYR A 118 16.55 2.58 -0.65
CA TYR A 118 16.05 3.53 0.34
C TYR A 118 16.22 3.03 1.78
N LEU A 119 16.12 1.72 2.02
CA LEU A 119 16.38 1.14 3.34
C LEU A 119 17.85 1.19 3.71
N GLU A 120 18.77 1.01 2.76
CA GLU A 120 20.19 1.15 2.98
C GLU A 120 20.58 2.60 3.28
N PHE A 121 20.04 3.55 2.53
CA PHE A 121 20.22 4.97 2.78
C PHE A 121 19.73 5.33 4.19
N ALA A 122 18.53 4.94 4.55
CA ALA A 122 17.96 5.18 5.88
C ALA A 122 18.85 4.59 7.00
N ARG A 123 19.41 3.39 6.79
CA ARG A 123 20.36 2.79 7.74
C ARG A 123 21.66 3.61 7.85
N LYS A 124 22.23 4.05 6.74
CA LYS A 124 23.46 4.87 6.71
C LYS A 124 23.24 6.20 7.43
N VAL A 125 22.15 6.90 7.15
CA VAL A 125 21.81 8.16 7.82
C VAL A 125 21.63 7.96 9.32
N ASN A 126 20.92 6.92 9.74
CA ASN A 126 20.72 6.60 11.15
C ASN A 126 22.05 6.26 11.86
N GLN A 127 22.94 5.52 11.20
CA GLN A 127 24.27 5.23 11.75
C GLN A 127 25.10 6.50 11.89
N HIS A 128 25.08 7.39 10.88
CA HIS A 128 25.79 8.65 10.91
C HIS A 128 25.27 9.56 12.05
N GLN A 129 23.97 9.68 12.20
CA GLN A 129 23.37 10.45 13.30
C GLN A 129 23.76 9.92 14.67
N LYS A 130 23.80 8.58 14.86
CA LYS A 130 24.27 7.97 16.11
C LYS A 130 25.74 8.29 16.40
N VAL A 131 26.59 8.23 15.39
CA VAL A 131 28.00 8.59 15.55
C VAL A 131 28.15 10.06 15.94
N MET A 132 27.47 10.97 15.25
CA MET A 132 27.51 12.41 15.55
C MET A 132 26.97 12.71 16.96
N SER A 133 25.94 12.04 17.42
CA SER A 133 25.44 12.21 18.78
C SER A 133 26.40 11.74 19.87
N LEU A 134 27.24 10.75 19.57
CA LEU A 134 28.28 10.29 20.49
C LEU A 134 29.46 11.26 20.59
N TRP A 135 29.70 12.09 19.56
CA TRP A 135 30.77 13.08 19.53
C TRP A 135 30.36 14.44 20.09
N SER A 136 29.05 14.68 20.25
CA SER A 136 28.50 15.93 20.80
C SER A 136 28.18 15.87 22.31
N SER A 137 28.40 14.75 22.90
CA SER A 137 28.33 14.52 24.36
C SER A 137 29.73 14.52 24.98
#